data_0442bbe1b4befd1a895c97e41a833a07
#
_entry.id   0442bbe1b4befd1a895c97e41a833a07
#
_cell.length_a   1.000
_cell.length_b   1.000
_cell.length_c   1.000
_cell.angle_alpha   90.00
_cell.angle_beta   90.00
_cell.angle_gamma   90.00
#
_symmetry.space_group_name_H-M   'P 1'
#
loop_
_entity.id
_entity.type
_entity.pdbx_description
1 polymer ?
#
loop_
_entity_poly.entity_id
_entity_poly.type
_entity_poly.pdbx_seq_one_letter_code
_entity_poly.pdbx_strand_id
1 'polypeptide(L)'
;MRLSKKLVIAALGSATLVLNPLAAFAAGPTIEDTDGPLVRIAISDTLNCSINYKGDKYNEFYNDRSAQDPADCGTFLAVGSELFGPGELNSRAATQMGAIAWTPVSQSKSGTGTQADPWVLTTVVRGGGFEITQTDTYSTGNDFYATTSSVKNISNAAQDFTLYHAADCYLQDDDYGFGEYDANAGTVICRAKDPETGRHTDRGRVEQFIPTTAGSNYYYSSYNEVWDKVKDRAPLPNKLERADSNRDNGMALSWTRTLEPNTTA
;
A
#
# COMPACT_ATOMS: atom_id res chain seq x y z
N MET A 1 -43.89 -5.46 -73.38
CA MET A 1 -43.20 -6.22 -72.31
C MET A 1 -42.32 -5.23 -71.59
N ARG A 2 -42.71 -4.73 -70.37
CA ARG A 2 -41.94 -3.74 -69.62
C ARG A 2 -41.19 -4.46 -68.48
N LEU A 3 -39.87 -4.43 -68.50
CA LEU A 3 -39.03 -4.89 -67.40
C LEU A 3 -38.94 -3.81 -66.34
N SER A 4 -39.42 -4.12 -65.13
CA SER A 4 -39.20 -3.26 -63.97
C SER A 4 -37.87 -3.59 -63.32
N LYS A 5 -36.98 -2.61 -63.25
CA LYS A 5 -35.71 -2.71 -62.50
C LYS A 5 -36.01 -2.51 -61.01
N LYS A 6 -35.77 -3.54 -60.16
CA LYS A 6 -35.79 -3.41 -58.72
C LYS A 6 -34.45 -2.87 -58.25
N LEU A 7 -34.44 -1.72 -57.58
CA LEU A 7 -33.28 -1.13 -56.94
C LEU A 7 -33.13 -1.76 -55.54
N VAL A 8 -32.00 -2.44 -55.29
CA VAL A 8 -31.66 -2.95 -53.99
C VAL A 8 -30.76 -1.92 -53.30
N ILE A 9 -31.26 -1.30 -52.25
CA ILE A 9 -30.45 -0.39 -51.39
C ILE A 9 -29.83 -1.25 -50.29
N ALA A 10 -28.51 -1.45 -50.34
CA ALA A 10 -27.76 -2.03 -49.27
C ALA A 10 -27.45 -0.95 -48.22
N ALA A 11 -28.04 -1.06 -47.05
CA ALA A 11 -27.68 -0.21 -45.90
C ALA A 11 -26.38 -0.73 -45.28
N LEU A 12 -25.29 0.01 -45.46
CA LEU A 12 -24.06 -0.17 -44.73
C LEU A 12 -24.23 0.34 -43.29
N GLY A 13 -24.42 -0.56 -42.34
CA GLY A 13 -24.39 -0.23 -40.94
C GLY A 13 -22.96 0.04 -40.50
N SER A 14 -22.62 1.30 -40.20
CA SER A 14 -21.35 1.66 -39.56
C SER A 14 -21.38 1.25 -38.10
N ALA A 15 -20.69 0.17 -37.76
CA ALA A 15 -20.42 -0.18 -36.38
C ALA A 15 -19.34 0.78 -35.82
N THR A 16 -19.75 1.74 -35.02
CA THR A 16 -18.83 2.55 -34.23
C THR A 16 -18.25 1.67 -33.10
N LEU A 17 -17.01 1.26 -33.24
CA LEU A 17 -16.24 0.73 -32.10
C LEU A 17 -16.06 1.87 -31.08
N VAL A 18 -16.77 1.79 -29.98
CA VAL A 18 -16.46 2.59 -28.79
C VAL A 18 -15.23 1.97 -28.16
N LEU A 19 -14.07 2.50 -28.51
CA LEU A 19 -12.83 2.24 -27.75
C LEU A 19 -13.00 2.96 -26.40
N ASN A 20 -13.32 2.21 -25.36
CA ASN A 20 -13.12 2.70 -24.00
C ASN A 20 -11.63 2.98 -23.86
N PRO A 21 -11.19 4.22 -23.56
CA PRO A 21 -9.80 4.44 -23.20
C PRO A 21 -9.55 3.61 -21.94
N LEU A 22 -8.61 2.67 -22.01
CA LEU A 22 -7.96 2.15 -20.83
C LEU A 22 -7.46 3.39 -20.08
N ALA A 23 -8.03 3.66 -18.92
CA ALA A 23 -7.52 4.69 -18.03
C ALA A 23 -6.06 4.29 -17.74
N ALA A 24 -5.12 4.98 -18.37
CA ALA A 24 -3.74 4.90 -17.93
C ALA A 24 -3.75 5.46 -16.50
N PHE A 25 -3.40 4.62 -15.54
CA PHE A 25 -3.19 5.07 -14.16
C PHE A 25 -2.16 6.18 -14.22
N ALA A 26 -2.58 7.41 -13.97
CA ALA A 26 -1.66 8.52 -13.88
C ALA A 26 -0.81 8.28 -12.63
N ALA A 27 0.51 8.27 -12.79
CA ALA A 27 1.40 8.30 -11.64
C ALA A 27 0.96 9.45 -10.74
N GLY A 28 0.54 9.13 -9.52
CA GLY A 28 0.04 10.11 -8.56
C GLY A 28 1.14 11.12 -8.16
N PRO A 29 0.78 12.20 -7.44
CA PRO A 29 1.77 13.14 -6.94
C PRO A 29 2.75 12.40 -6.02
N THR A 30 4.04 12.66 -6.21
CA THR A 30 5.14 12.07 -5.46
C THR A 30 5.86 13.17 -4.68
N ILE A 31 6.31 12.87 -3.47
CA ILE A 31 7.28 13.70 -2.77
C ILE A 31 8.67 13.28 -3.26
N GLU A 32 9.36 14.19 -3.93
CA GLU A 32 10.76 14.06 -4.30
C GLU A 32 11.56 15.03 -3.41
N ASP A 33 12.54 14.51 -2.67
CA ASP A 33 13.33 15.27 -1.73
C ASP A 33 14.78 14.77 -1.73
N THR A 34 15.67 15.52 -2.38
CA THR A 34 17.10 15.19 -2.46
C THR A 34 17.90 15.54 -1.21
N ASP A 35 17.34 16.33 -0.31
CA ASP A 35 18.01 16.83 0.89
C ASP A 35 17.77 15.95 2.11
N GLY A 36 16.70 15.13 2.08
CA GLY A 36 16.36 14.22 3.15
C GLY A 36 16.97 12.82 3.00
N PRO A 37 16.84 11.96 4.03
CA PRO A 37 17.18 10.55 3.93
C PRO A 37 16.14 9.79 3.09
N LEU A 38 14.84 10.12 3.19
CA LEU A 38 13.80 9.59 2.29
C LEU A 38 13.75 10.49 1.05
N VAL A 39 14.38 10.03 -0.04
CA VAL A 39 14.51 10.83 -1.27
C VAL A 39 13.27 10.77 -2.16
N ARG A 40 12.42 9.78 -1.95
CA ARG A 40 11.15 9.64 -2.64
C ARG A 40 10.13 8.96 -1.75
N ILE A 41 8.91 9.54 -1.71
CA ILE A 41 7.73 8.93 -1.11
C ILE A 41 6.63 9.01 -2.15
N ALA A 42 6.21 7.87 -2.67
CA ALA A 42 5.12 7.78 -3.64
C ALA A 42 4.00 6.91 -3.06
N ILE A 43 2.81 7.49 -3.04
CA ILE A 43 1.57 6.78 -2.71
C ILE A 43 0.72 6.80 -3.97
N SER A 44 0.33 5.63 -4.47
CA SER A 44 -0.54 5.57 -5.64
C SER A 44 -1.96 6.00 -5.31
N ASP A 45 -2.76 6.25 -6.34
CA ASP A 45 -4.19 6.57 -6.20
C ASP A 45 -5.01 5.38 -5.66
N THR A 46 -4.40 4.18 -5.54
CA THR A 46 -4.95 2.98 -4.91
C THR A 46 -4.21 2.58 -3.62
N LEU A 47 -3.50 3.51 -2.98
CA LEU A 47 -2.81 3.33 -1.69
C LEU A 47 -1.67 2.29 -1.71
N ASN A 48 -1.00 2.07 -2.85
CA ASN A 48 0.31 1.42 -2.88
C ASN A 48 1.37 2.39 -2.38
N CYS A 49 2.36 1.92 -1.63
CA CYS A 49 3.47 2.73 -1.14
C CYS A 49 4.80 2.29 -1.75
N SER A 50 5.55 3.26 -2.27
CA SER A 50 6.91 3.09 -2.81
C SER A 50 7.81 4.14 -2.18
N ILE A 51 8.78 3.71 -1.40
CA ILE A 51 9.65 4.58 -0.61
C ILE A 51 11.10 4.33 -1.00
N ASN A 52 11.86 5.39 -1.25
CA ASN A 52 13.29 5.27 -1.53
C ASN A 52 14.12 5.97 -0.47
N TYR A 53 15.11 5.27 0.03
CA TYR A 53 16.12 5.81 0.92
C TYR A 53 17.37 6.27 0.14
N LYS A 54 18.02 7.31 0.63
CA LYS A 54 19.20 7.89 0.01
C LYS A 54 20.35 6.91 -0.07
N GLY A 55 20.79 6.62 -1.27
CA GLY A 55 21.89 5.70 -1.54
C GLY A 55 21.46 4.31 -1.95
N ASP A 56 20.19 3.96 -1.80
CA ASP A 56 19.66 2.68 -2.26
C ASP A 56 19.22 2.75 -3.72
N LYS A 57 19.37 1.65 -4.42
CA LYS A 57 19.04 1.52 -5.84
C LYS A 57 17.55 1.28 -6.06
N TYR A 58 16.92 0.58 -5.13
CA TYR A 58 15.53 0.15 -5.21
C TYR A 58 14.68 0.79 -4.09
N ASN A 59 13.42 0.37 -3.99
CA ASN A 59 12.54 0.76 -2.90
C ASN A 59 12.93 0.04 -1.60
N GLU A 60 12.51 0.60 -0.46
CA GLU A 60 12.62 -0.06 0.86
C GLU A 60 11.63 -1.23 1.01
N PHE A 61 10.59 -1.27 0.17
CA PHE A 61 9.66 -2.39 0.04
C PHE A 61 9.90 -3.11 -1.28
N TYR A 62 9.65 -4.43 -1.32
CA TYR A 62 10.01 -5.27 -2.44
C TYR A 62 9.55 -4.72 -3.79
N ASN A 63 10.51 -4.42 -4.60
CA ASN A 63 10.45 -4.17 -6.02
C ASN A 63 11.88 -4.15 -6.58
N ASP A 64 12.28 -5.25 -7.17
CA ASP A 64 13.63 -5.45 -7.72
C ASP A 64 13.82 -4.88 -9.14
N ARG A 65 12.83 -4.16 -9.69
CA ARG A 65 12.84 -3.68 -11.07
C ARG A 65 13.27 -2.23 -11.19
N SER A 66 12.60 -1.35 -10.47
CA SER A 66 12.81 0.10 -10.55
C SER A 66 12.32 0.79 -9.28
N ALA A 67 13.10 1.77 -8.82
CA ALA A 67 12.69 2.64 -7.71
C ALA A 67 11.39 3.44 -7.97
N GLN A 68 10.93 3.52 -9.23
CA GLN A 68 9.72 4.23 -9.64
C GLN A 68 8.49 3.33 -9.76
N ASP A 69 8.67 1.99 -9.81
CA ASP A 69 7.56 1.06 -9.94
C ASP A 69 6.84 0.86 -8.59
N PRO A 70 5.57 0.43 -8.61
CA PRO A 70 4.87 0.02 -7.39
C PRO A 70 5.66 -1.03 -6.62
N ALA A 71 5.61 -0.94 -5.29
CA ALA A 71 6.25 -1.90 -4.40
C ALA A 71 5.21 -2.80 -3.72
N ASP A 72 5.65 -3.88 -3.09
CA ASP A 72 4.77 -4.71 -2.26
C ASP A 72 4.59 -4.07 -0.88
N CYS A 73 3.84 -2.97 -0.88
CA CYS A 73 3.46 -2.19 0.29
C CYS A 73 2.09 -1.55 0.07
N GLY A 74 1.26 -1.43 1.10
CA GLY A 74 0.00 -0.71 0.97
C GLY A 74 -0.95 -0.81 2.14
N THR A 75 -2.08 -0.10 1.97
CA THR A 75 -3.20 -0.08 2.89
C THR A 75 -4.34 -0.94 2.35
N PHE A 76 -4.82 -1.88 3.18
CA PHE A 76 -5.86 -2.85 2.83
C PHE A 76 -7.03 -2.77 3.81
N LEU A 77 -8.21 -3.18 3.37
CA LEU A 77 -9.41 -3.25 4.21
C LEU A 77 -10.16 -4.56 3.97
N ALA A 78 -10.33 -5.34 5.02
CA ALA A 78 -11.23 -6.48 4.99
C ALA A 78 -12.62 -6.08 5.48
N VAL A 79 -13.65 -6.43 4.71
CA VAL A 79 -15.06 -6.22 5.03
C VAL A 79 -15.83 -7.48 4.68
N GLY A 80 -16.36 -8.19 5.69
CA GLY A 80 -17.00 -9.48 5.47
C GLY A 80 -16.06 -10.48 4.80
N SER A 81 -16.43 -10.97 3.62
CA SER A 81 -15.62 -11.91 2.83
C SER A 81 -14.73 -11.25 1.78
N GLU A 82 -14.72 -9.93 1.68
CA GLU A 82 -13.97 -9.19 0.68
C GLU A 82 -12.71 -8.55 1.30
N LEU A 83 -11.68 -8.40 0.49
CA LEU A 83 -10.46 -7.67 0.80
C LEU A 83 -10.26 -6.60 -0.27
N PHE A 84 -10.11 -5.36 0.13
CA PHE A 84 -9.80 -4.23 -0.75
C PHE A 84 -8.35 -3.81 -0.54
N GLY A 85 -7.67 -3.37 -1.59
CA GLY A 85 -6.26 -3.01 -1.50
C GLY A 85 -5.72 -2.30 -2.75
N PRO A 86 -4.40 -2.08 -2.83
CA PRO A 86 -3.76 -1.52 -4.01
C PRO A 86 -4.08 -2.31 -5.28
N GLY A 87 -4.25 -1.59 -6.39
CA GLY A 87 -4.45 -2.19 -7.70
C GLY A 87 -3.19 -2.79 -8.31
N GLU A 88 -2.02 -2.40 -7.79
CA GLU A 88 -0.71 -2.78 -8.30
C GLU A 88 0.16 -3.30 -7.16
N LEU A 89 0.58 -4.55 -7.27
CA LEU A 89 1.51 -5.25 -6.38
C LEU A 89 2.43 -6.12 -7.24
N ASN A 90 3.63 -6.46 -6.76
CA ASN A 90 4.67 -7.11 -7.57
C ASN A 90 4.79 -8.61 -7.34
N SER A 91 4.96 -9.03 -6.08
CA SER A 91 5.19 -10.44 -5.81
C SER A 91 3.97 -11.29 -6.13
N ARG A 92 4.24 -12.56 -6.42
CA ARG A 92 3.16 -13.52 -6.65
C ARG A 92 2.25 -13.68 -5.43
N ALA A 93 2.82 -13.65 -4.22
CA ALA A 93 2.06 -13.81 -2.99
C ALA A 93 1.11 -12.63 -2.77
N ALA A 94 1.61 -11.39 -2.94
CA ALA A 94 0.81 -10.18 -2.85
C ALA A 94 -0.33 -10.16 -3.89
N THR A 95 -0.04 -10.46 -5.15
CA THR A 95 -1.07 -10.48 -6.21
C THR A 95 -2.10 -11.60 -6.03
N GLN A 96 -1.73 -12.73 -5.40
CA GLN A 96 -2.63 -13.86 -5.14
C GLN A 96 -3.50 -13.70 -3.89
N MET A 97 -3.38 -12.62 -3.12
CA MET A 97 -4.33 -12.33 -2.03
C MET A 97 -5.76 -12.20 -2.52
N GLY A 98 -5.96 -11.88 -3.79
CA GLY A 98 -7.28 -11.66 -4.36
C GLY A 98 -7.94 -10.40 -3.84
N ALA A 99 -7.15 -9.36 -3.56
CA ALA A 99 -7.66 -8.06 -3.20
C ALA A 99 -8.40 -7.43 -4.39
N ILE A 100 -9.54 -6.83 -4.11
CA ILE A 100 -10.28 -5.98 -5.05
C ILE A 100 -9.58 -4.62 -5.03
N ALA A 101 -9.18 -4.12 -6.19
CA ALA A 101 -8.54 -2.82 -6.28
C ALA A 101 -9.44 -1.72 -5.71
N TRP A 102 -8.86 -0.81 -4.94
CA TRP A 102 -9.54 0.40 -4.52
C TRP A 102 -10.11 1.16 -5.72
N THR A 103 -11.26 1.81 -5.55
CA THR A 103 -11.77 2.79 -6.49
C THR A 103 -11.22 4.15 -6.11
N PRO A 104 -10.32 4.76 -6.92
CA PRO A 104 -9.78 6.09 -6.65
C PRO A 104 -10.88 7.15 -6.69
N VAL A 105 -10.81 8.13 -5.79
CA VAL A 105 -11.71 9.29 -5.74
C VAL A 105 -10.95 10.58 -6.01
N SER A 106 -9.88 10.82 -5.28
CA SER A 106 -9.02 11.98 -5.48
C SER A 106 -7.65 11.77 -4.88
N GLN A 107 -6.67 12.50 -5.41
CA GLN A 107 -5.34 12.58 -4.85
C GLN A 107 -4.78 14.01 -5.00
N SER A 108 -4.07 14.49 -3.99
CA SER A 108 -3.46 15.82 -3.98
C SER A 108 -2.17 15.86 -3.19
N LYS A 109 -1.30 16.81 -3.51
CA LYS A 109 -0.08 17.14 -2.76
C LYS A 109 -0.07 18.61 -2.38
N SER A 110 0.39 18.91 -1.17
CA SER A 110 0.60 20.26 -0.66
C SER A 110 1.85 20.34 0.21
N GLY A 111 2.18 21.53 0.69
CA GLY A 111 3.33 21.81 1.55
C GLY A 111 4.63 22.07 0.79
N THR A 112 5.67 22.44 1.53
CA THR A 112 7.00 22.78 1.05
C THR A 112 8.12 21.91 1.65
N GLY A 113 7.76 20.92 2.48
CA GLY A 113 8.70 20.00 3.11
C GLY A 113 9.37 20.50 4.37
N THR A 114 9.08 21.72 4.82
CA THR A 114 9.64 22.23 6.07
C THR A 114 8.89 21.67 7.29
N GLN A 115 9.48 21.77 8.48
CA GLN A 115 8.80 21.41 9.75
C GLN A 115 7.50 22.23 9.98
N ALA A 116 7.47 23.48 9.53
CA ALA A 116 6.29 24.36 9.68
C ALA A 116 5.25 24.15 8.57
N ASP A 117 5.64 23.59 7.43
CA ASP A 117 4.80 23.33 6.26
C ASP A 117 5.28 22.03 5.60
N PRO A 118 5.01 20.86 6.22
CA PRO A 118 5.46 19.57 5.72
C PRO A 118 4.83 19.22 4.37
N TRP A 119 5.47 18.35 3.61
CA TRP A 119 4.84 17.70 2.48
C TRP A 119 3.65 16.86 2.95
N VAL A 120 2.53 16.99 2.28
CA VAL A 120 1.30 16.23 2.56
C VAL A 120 0.77 15.65 1.25
N LEU A 121 0.68 14.33 1.18
CA LEU A 121 -0.09 13.61 0.17
C LEU A 121 -1.44 13.22 0.79
N THR A 122 -2.54 13.53 0.12
CA THR A 122 -3.87 13.09 0.54
C THR A 122 -4.49 12.27 -0.58
N THR A 123 -4.82 11.02 -0.29
CA THR A 123 -5.44 10.08 -1.22
C THR A 123 -6.78 9.63 -0.68
N VAL A 124 -7.82 9.71 -1.49
CA VAL A 124 -9.17 9.25 -1.13
C VAL A 124 -9.56 8.10 -2.03
N VAL A 125 -9.97 6.98 -1.43
CA VAL A 125 -10.42 5.77 -2.13
C VAL A 125 -11.73 5.25 -1.55
N ARG A 126 -12.42 4.40 -2.32
CA ARG A 126 -13.65 3.70 -1.87
C ARG A 126 -13.58 2.21 -2.15
N GLY A 127 -14.19 1.43 -1.24
CA GLY A 127 -14.38 -0.01 -1.37
C GLY A 127 -15.21 -0.57 -0.20
N GLY A 128 -15.99 -1.64 -0.43
CA GLY A 128 -16.74 -2.34 0.62
C GLY A 128 -17.75 -1.51 1.42
N GLY A 129 -18.26 -0.41 0.87
CA GLY A 129 -19.14 0.50 1.62
C GLY A 129 -18.38 1.48 2.53
N PHE A 130 -17.07 1.59 2.36
CA PHE A 130 -16.21 2.55 3.07
C PHE A 130 -15.55 3.54 2.12
N GLU A 131 -15.26 4.73 2.66
CA GLU A 131 -14.36 5.71 2.07
C GLU A 131 -13.16 5.87 3.01
N ILE A 132 -11.96 5.72 2.47
CA ILE A 132 -10.71 5.97 3.19
C ILE A 132 -10.11 7.26 2.68
N THR A 133 -9.78 8.17 3.60
CA THR A 133 -8.91 9.31 3.36
C THR A 133 -7.57 9.01 4.04
N GLN A 134 -6.56 8.72 3.25
CA GLN A 134 -5.20 8.54 3.74
C GLN A 134 -4.41 9.83 3.53
N THR A 135 -3.70 10.24 4.58
CA THR A 135 -2.79 11.39 4.55
C THR A 135 -1.40 10.94 4.94
N ASP A 136 -0.44 11.13 4.05
CA ASP A 136 0.97 10.82 4.25
C ASP A 136 1.74 12.13 4.37
N THR A 137 2.44 12.32 5.50
CA THR A 137 3.10 13.58 5.86
C THR A 137 4.59 13.38 6.05
N TYR A 138 5.41 14.21 5.40
CA TYR A 138 6.86 14.16 5.49
C TYR A 138 7.47 15.55 5.66
N SER A 139 8.42 15.66 6.59
CA SER A 139 9.30 16.84 6.71
C SER A 139 10.72 16.47 6.31
N THR A 140 11.31 17.24 5.44
CA THR A 140 12.69 17.07 4.96
C THR A 140 13.66 16.88 6.12
N GLY A 141 14.50 15.86 6.04
CA GLY A 141 15.51 15.54 7.06
C GLY A 141 15.07 14.47 8.05
N ASN A 142 13.80 14.08 8.09
CA ASN A 142 13.35 12.96 8.90
C ASN A 142 13.62 11.61 8.20
N ASP A 143 13.91 10.58 8.97
CA ASP A 143 14.05 9.17 8.49
C ASP A 143 12.70 8.44 8.52
N PHE A 144 11.61 9.16 8.67
CA PHE A 144 10.25 8.61 8.71
C PHE A 144 9.26 9.57 8.04
N TYR A 145 8.16 9.03 7.61
CA TYR A 145 6.94 9.76 7.27
C TYR A 145 5.77 9.21 8.09
N ALA A 146 4.72 9.99 8.26
CA ALA A 146 3.55 9.59 9.02
C ALA A 146 2.37 9.33 8.10
N THR A 147 1.73 8.17 8.24
CA THR A 147 0.50 7.80 7.54
C THR A 147 -0.68 7.85 8.50
N THR A 148 -1.72 8.58 8.15
CA THR A 148 -3.00 8.63 8.87
C THR A 148 -4.12 8.19 7.92
N SER A 149 -4.84 7.13 8.29
CA SER A 149 -6.00 6.65 7.55
C SER A 149 -7.29 6.92 8.33
N SER A 150 -8.16 7.76 7.78
CA SER A 150 -9.50 8.02 8.28
C SER A 150 -10.49 7.16 7.51
N VAL A 151 -11.20 6.27 8.20
CA VAL A 151 -12.12 5.28 7.61
C VAL A 151 -13.56 5.70 7.91
N LYS A 152 -14.33 6.04 6.88
CA LYS A 152 -15.74 6.44 6.98
C LYS A 152 -16.64 5.35 6.43
N ASN A 153 -17.63 4.91 7.21
CA ASN A 153 -18.70 4.05 6.71
C ASN A 153 -19.68 4.90 5.87
N ILE A 154 -19.72 4.67 4.57
CA ILE A 154 -20.62 5.35 3.64
C ILE A 154 -21.83 4.49 3.25
N SER A 155 -22.01 3.34 3.89
CA SER A 155 -23.19 2.49 3.74
C SER A 155 -24.33 2.93 4.66
N ASN A 156 -25.46 2.25 4.57
CA ASN A 156 -26.66 2.50 5.38
C ASN A 156 -26.81 1.54 6.57
N ALA A 157 -25.80 0.73 6.87
CA ALA A 157 -25.78 -0.23 7.97
C ALA A 157 -24.46 -0.17 8.74
N ALA A 158 -24.47 -0.54 10.02
CA ALA A 158 -23.25 -0.76 10.79
C ALA A 158 -22.41 -1.87 10.14
N GLN A 159 -21.10 -1.67 10.03
CA GLN A 159 -20.20 -2.63 9.43
C GLN A 159 -18.91 -2.81 10.24
N ASP A 160 -18.48 -4.06 10.34
CA ASP A 160 -17.17 -4.41 10.87
C ASP A 160 -16.13 -4.33 9.75
N PHE A 161 -14.93 -3.88 10.09
CA PHE A 161 -13.79 -3.93 9.20
C PHE A 161 -12.49 -4.23 9.94
N THR A 162 -11.50 -4.72 9.21
CA THR A 162 -10.11 -4.77 9.65
C THR A 162 -9.25 -4.02 8.63
N LEU A 163 -8.62 -2.93 9.07
CA LEU A 163 -7.66 -2.16 8.31
C LEU A 163 -6.28 -2.77 8.51
N TYR A 164 -5.49 -2.90 7.42
CA TYR A 164 -4.10 -3.32 7.46
C TYR A 164 -3.20 -2.28 6.81
N HIS A 165 -1.99 -2.18 7.33
CA HIS A 165 -0.84 -1.63 6.62
C HIS A 165 0.22 -2.73 6.59
N ALA A 166 0.62 -3.17 5.40
CA ALA A 166 1.46 -4.35 5.22
C ALA A 166 2.49 -4.14 4.13
N ALA A 167 3.66 -4.74 4.31
CA ALA A 167 4.75 -4.65 3.35
C ALA A 167 5.63 -5.91 3.35
N ASP A 168 6.26 -6.12 2.20
CA ASP A 168 7.40 -6.98 1.93
C ASP A 168 8.66 -6.13 2.01
N CYS A 169 9.56 -6.43 2.96
CA CYS A 169 10.70 -5.59 3.29
C CYS A 169 11.86 -5.79 2.33
N TYR A 170 12.54 -4.71 1.92
CA TYR A 170 13.64 -4.76 0.94
C TYR A 170 14.75 -3.76 1.29
N LEU A 171 15.33 -3.89 2.49
CA LEU A 171 16.27 -2.92 3.04
C LEU A 171 17.68 -3.05 2.44
N GLN A 172 18.30 -1.91 2.11
CA GLN A 172 19.68 -1.85 1.60
C GLN A 172 19.87 -2.68 0.32
N ASP A 173 18.90 -2.67 -0.56
CA ASP A 173 18.88 -3.48 -1.80
C ASP A 173 18.98 -5.01 -1.53
N ASP A 174 18.52 -5.49 -0.37
CA ASP A 174 18.54 -6.90 0.01
C ASP A 174 17.15 -7.36 0.47
N ASP A 175 16.69 -8.43 -0.13
CA ASP A 175 15.39 -9.07 0.11
C ASP A 175 15.35 -9.92 1.40
N TYR A 176 16.47 -9.99 2.11
CA TYR A 176 16.64 -10.88 3.26
C TYR A 176 17.05 -10.13 4.52
N GLY A 177 16.27 -10.32 5.57
CA GLY A 177 16.51 -9.68 6.86
C GLY A 177 16.02 -10.49 8.05
N PHE A 178 15.89 -9.81 9.18
CA PHE A 178 15.48 -10.33 10.48
C PHE A 178 14.28 -9.52 11.00
N GLY A 179 13.59 -10.06 12.00
CA GLY A 179 12.44 -9.40 12.63
C GLY A 179 12.66 -9.03 14.07
N GLU A 180 12.05 -7.94 14.48
CA GLU A 180 12.03 -7.50 15.87
C GLU A 180 10.65 -6.93 16.23
N TYR A 181 10.39 -6.82 17.53
CA TYR A 181 9.21 -6.15 18.06
C TYR A 181 9.57 -5.38 19.32
N ASP A 182 9.31 -4.08 19.31
CA ASP A 182 9.39 -3.24 20.51
C ASP A 182 8.02 -3.18 21.19
N ALA A 183 7.88 -3.91 22.30
CA ALA A 183 6.64 -3.98 23.07
C ALA A 183 6.28 -2.64 23.76
N ASN A 184 7.23 -1.74 23.98
CA ASN A 184 6.96 -0.45 24.60
C ASN A 184 6.30 0.52 23.60
N ALA A 185 6.73 0.48 22.35
CA ALA A 185 6.18 1.30 21.28
C ALA A 185 5.10 0.57 20.44
N GLY A 186 4.96 -0.75 20.60
CA GLY A 186 4.09 -1.57 19.77
C GLY A 186 4.58 -1.72 18.33
N THR A 187 5.87 -1.52 18.11
CA THR A 187 6.50 -1.40 16.79
C THR A 187 6.92 -2.75 16.25
N VAL A 188 6.53 -3.09 15.03
CA VAL A 188 7.05 -4.23 14.28
C VAL A 188 8.15 -3.76 13.32
N ILE A 189 9.22 -4.54 13.20
CA ILE A 189 10.48 -4.11 12.60
C ILE A 189 11.00 -5.20 11.66
N CYS A 190 11.39 -4.80 10.45
CA CYS A 190 12.33 -5.51 9.60
C CYS A 190 13.73 -4.93 9.81
N ARG A 191 14.73 -5.77 10.03
CA ARG A 191 16.11 -5.36 10.16
C ARG A 191 16.97 -5.99 9.07
N ALA A 192 17.72 -5.17 8.36
CA ALA A 192 18.72 -5.63 7.41
C ALA A 192 19.87 -6.38 8.11
N LYS A 193 20.59 -7.18 7.35
CA LYS A 193 21.83 -7.79 7.81
C LYS A 193 22.85 -6.71 8.17
N ASP A 194 23.67 -6.97 9.17
CA ASP A 194 24.89 -6.20 9.43
C ASP A 194 25.77 -6.20 8.17
N PRO A 195 26.10 -5.03 7.60
CA PRO A 195 26.81 -4.94 6.33
C PRO A 195 28.23 -5.51 6.35
N GLU A 196 28.85 -5.67 7.55
CA GLU A 196 30.20 -6.21 7.68
C GLU A 196 30.21 -7.72 7.96
N THR A 197 29.23 -8.21 8.73
CA THR A 197 29.24 -9.59 9.22
C THR A 197 28.16 -10.47 8.58
N GLY A 198 27.18 -9.86 7.93
CA GLY A 198 26.01 -10.55 7.36
C GLY A 198 25.06 -11.14 8.43
N ARG A 199 25.23 -10.76 9.70
CA ARG A 199 24.48 -11.31 10.84
C ARG A 199 23.40 -10.34 11.34
N HIS A 200 22.54 -10.86 12.21
CA HIS A 200 21.60 -10.06 12.99
C HIS A 200 22.38 -9.31 14.09
N THR A 201 22.50 -8.01 13.95
CA THR A 201 23.10 -7.10 14.95
C THR A 201 22.36 -5.76 14.90
N ASP A 202 22.62 -4.87 15.86
CA ASP A 202 22.09 -3.51 15.91
C ASP A 202 22.66 -2.56 14.84
N ARG A 203 23.60 -3.02 14.02
CA ARG A 203 24.22 -2.26 12.92
C ARG A 203 23.47 -2.35 11.60
N GLY A 204 22.58 -3.32 11.43
CA GLY A 204 21.68 -3.40 10.31
C GLY A 204 20.66 -2.25 10.35
N ARG A 205 20.41 -1.59 9.20
CA ARG A 205 19.34 -0.59 9.08
C ARG A 205 18.00 -1.22 9.39
N VAL A 206 17.05 -0.43 9.88
CA VAL A 206 15.71 -0.89 10.18
C VAL A 206 14.68 -0.17 9.34
N GLU A 207 13.65 -0.90 9.00
CA GLU A 207 12.37 -0.44 8.52
C GLU A 207 11.31 -0.87 9.53
N GLN A 208 10.39 0.02 9.89
CA GLN A 208 9.49 -0.25 10.99
C GLN A 208 8.13 0.42 10.84
N PHE A 209 7.09 -0.27 11.28
CA PHE A 209 5.76 0.31 11.44
C PHE A 209 5.51 0.61 12.91
N ILE A 210 5.40 1.91 13.22
CA ILE A 210 5.14 2.43 14.57
C ILE A 210 3.67 2.81 14.66
N PRO A 211 2.82 2.06 15.40
CA PRO A 211 1.43 2.42 15.55
C PRO A 211 1.26 3.65 16.45
N THR A 212 0.69 4.72 15.91
CA THR A 212 0.34 5.93 16.69
C THR A 212 -1.09 5.88 17.24
N THR A 213 -1.90 4.95 16.74
CA THR A 213 -3.28 4.70 17.21
C THR A 213 -3.31 3.40 18.01
N ALA A 214 -3.89 3.45 19.21
CA ALA A 214 -4.00 2.30 20.11
C ALA A 214 -4.85 1.16 19.53
N GLY A 215 -4.60 -0.06 20.00
CA GLY A 215 -5.37 -1.27 19.66
C GLY A 215 -4.95 -1.89 18.33
N SER A 216 -3.72 -1.64 17.87
CA SER A 216 -3.12 -2.36 16.75
C SER A 216 -2.76 -3.79 17.14
N ASN A 217 -2.87 -4.68 16.16
CA ASN A 217 -2.25 -5.99 16.15
C ASN A 217 -1.09 -5.98 15.15
N TYR A 218 -0.12 -6.88 15.32
CA TYR A 218 1.04 -6.97 14.46
C TYR A 218 1.31 -8.39 13.98
N TYR A 219 2.06 -8.50 12.88
CA TYR A 219 2.63 -9.75 12.41
C TYR A 219 3.95 -9.50 11.68
N TYR A 220 4.91 -10.40 11.89
CA TYR A 220 6.14 -10.50 11.14
C TYR A 220 6.41 -11.94 10.78
N SER A 221 6.82 -12.21 9.55
CA SER A 221 7.28 -13.52 9.09
C SER A 221 8.01 -13.40 7.74
N SER A 222 8.11 -14.50 6.99
CA SER A 222 8.38 -14.42 5.56
C SER A 222 7.27 -13.62 4.85
N TYR A 223 7.62 -12.90 3.80
CA TYR A 223 6.69 -12.02 3.08
C TYR A 223 5.40 -12.74 2.67
N ASN A 224 5.49 -13.97 2.14
CA ASN A 224 4.33 -14.73 1.72
C ASN A 224 3.39 -15.08 2.87
N GLU A 225 3.92 -15.37 4.07
CA GLU A 225 3.10 -15.61 5.27
C GLU A 225 2.42 -14.31 5.75
N VAL A 226 3.06 -13.14 5.57
CA VAL A 226 2.43 -11.84 5.85
C VAL A 226 1.23 -11.62 4.92
N TRP A 227 1.39 -11.85 3.62
CA TRP A 227 0.30 -11.74 2.66
C TRP A 227 -0.82 -12.74 2.90
N ASP A 228 -0.49 -13.97 3.32
CA ASP A 228 -1.49 -14.96 3.73
C ASP A 228 -2.31 -14.47 4.94
N LYS A 229 -1.67 -13.80 5.93
CA LYS A 229 -2.39 -13.22 7.07
C LYS A 229 -3.32 -12.07 6.69
N VAL A 230 -2.93 -11.21 5.76
CA VAL A 230 -3.82 -10.18 5.20
C VAL A 230 -4.98 -10.81 4.44
N LYS A 231 -4.70 -11.85 3.65
CA LYS A 231 -5.69 -12.65 2.92
C LYS A 231 -6.69 -13.35 3.83
N ASP A 232 -6.30 -13.75 5.03
CA ASP A 232 -7.18 -14.37 6.04
C ASP A 232 -8.31 -13.42 6.50
N ARG A 233 -8.19 -12.11 6.26
CA ARG A 233 -9.19 -11.06 6.62
C ARG A 233 -9.52 -10.99 8.11
N ALA A 234 -8.62 -11.48 8.96
CA ALA A 234 -8.77 -11.52 10.41
C ALA A 234 -7.74 -10.59 11.09
N PRO A 235 -7.99 -10.15 12.33
CA PRO A 235 -6.97 -9.42 13.09
C PRO A 235 -5.64 -10.19 13.11
N LEU A 236 -4.53 -9.49 12.98
CA LEU A 236 -3.20 -10.11 13.01
C LEU A 236 -2.94 -10.78 14.38
N PRO A 237 -2.18 -11.87 14.44
CA PRO A 237 -2.09 -12.72 15.64
C PRO A 237 -1.15 -12.21 16.74
N ASN A 238 -0.57 -11.01 16.64
CA ASN A 238 0.43 -10.47 17.56
C ASN A 238 1.64 -11.41 17.70
N LYS A 239 2.28 -11.73 16.58
CA LYS A 239 3.33 -12.75 16.55
C LYS A 239 4.52 -12.34 15.68
N LEU A 240 5.72 -12.69 16.16
CA LEU A 240 6.93 -12.78 15.35
C LEU A 240 7.17 -14.24 15.01
N GLU A 241 7.25 -14.59 13.74
CA GLU A 241 7.57 -15.95 13.32
C GLU A 241 8.98 -16.01 12.72
N ARG A 242 9.84 -16.86 13.28
CA ARG A 242 11.21 -17.11 12.80
C ARG A 242 12.03 -15.81 12.63
N ALA A 243 11.84 -14.86 13.54
CA ALA A 243 12.43 -13.52 13.48
C ALA A 243 13.98 -13.54 13.47
N ASP A 244 14.59 -14.53 14.13
CA ASP A 244 16.05 -14.70 14.17
C ASP A 244 16.64 -15.37 12.92
N SER A 245 15.80 -15.75 11.95
CA SER A 245 16.24 -16.38 10.71
C SER A 245 16.35 -15.34 9.62
N ASN A 246 17.53 -15.25 8.98
CA ASN A 246 17.70 -14.45 7.77
C ASN A 246 16.80 -14.98 6.66
N ARG A 247 15.85 -14.19 6.21
CA ARG A 247 14.83 -14.58 5.24
C ARG A 247 14.33 -13.39 4.46
N ASP A 248 13.73 -13.68 3.35
CA ASP A 248 12.82 -12.82 2.60
C ASP A 248 11.59 -12.56 3.50
N ASN A 249 11.49 -11.35 4.04
CA ASN A 249 10.67 -11.02 5.20
C ASN A 249 9.70 -9.88 4.92
N GLY A 250 8.62 -9.87 5.69
CA GLY A 250 7.63 -8.81 5.66
C GLY A 250 7.04 -8.54 7.04
N MET A 251 6.30 -7.45 7.12
CA MET A 251 5.63 -7.00 8.35
C MET A 251 4.27 -6.39 8.07
N ALA A 252 3.41 -6.42 9.08
CA ALA A 252 2.09 -5.80 9.00
C ALA A 252 1.58 -5.33 10.36
N LEU A 253 0.75 -4.29 10.32
CA LEU A 253 -0.13 -3.87 11.41
C LEU A 253 -1.60 -4.02 11.00
N SER A 254 -2.50 -4.22 11.97
CA SER A 254 -3.95 -4.19 11.72
C SER A 254 -4.74 -3.58 12.86
N TRP A 255 -5.90 -2.99 12.53
CA TRP A 255 -6.89 -2.44 13.47
C TRP A 255 -8.27 -2.93 13.08
N THR A 256 -9.02 -3.49 14.03
CA THR A 256 -10.41 -3.93 13.82
C THR A 256 -11.36 -3.00 14.54
N ARG A 257 -12.43 -2.55 13.86
CA ARG A 257 -13.45 -1.64 14.36
C ARG A 257 -14.81 -1.97 13.77
N THR A 258 -15.85 -1.52 14.46
CA THR A 258 -17.22 -1.42 13.95
C THR A 258 -17.56 0.05 13.78
N LEU A 259 -18.14 0.42 12.65
CA LEU A 259 -18.63 1.77 12.41
C LEU A 259 -20.11 1.79 12.06
N GLU A 260 -20.84 2.65 12.76
CA GLU A 260 -22.22 3.00 12.42
C GLU A 260 -22.30 3.75 11.07
N PRO A 261 -23.46 3.78 10.40
CA PRO A 261 -23.63 4.53 9.16
C PRO A 261 -23.20 5.99 9.29
N ASN A 262 -22.43 6.48 8.30
CA ASN A 262 -21.93 7.86 8.24
C ASN A 262 -20.99 8.28 9.38
N THR A 263 -20.49 7.34 10.20
CA THR A 263 -19.46 7.63 11.20
C THR A 263 -18.05 7.37 10.64
N THR A 264 -17.04 7.92 11.33
CA THR A 264 -15.63 7.89 10.93
C THR A 264 -14.76 7.46 12.12
N ALA A 265 -13.71 6.68 11.86
CA ALA A 265 -12.64 6.33 12.79
C ALA A 265 -11.29 6.78 12.25
#